data_3ae786b075763e99b7774c638943e1ef
#
_entry.id   3ae786b075763e99b7774c638943e1ef
#
_cell.length_a   1.000
_cell.length_b   1.000
_cell.length_c   1.000
_cell.angle_alpha   90.00
_cell.angle_beta   90.00
_cell.angle_gamma   90.00
#
_symmetry.space_group_name_H-M   'P 1'
#
loop_
_entity.id
_entity.type
_entity.pdbx_description
1 polymer ?
#
loop_
_entity_poly.entity_id
_entity_poly.type
_entity_poly.pdbx_seq_one_letter_code
_entity_poly.pdbx_strand_id
1 'polypeptide(L)'
;MRKWIFAVLTLVAIVGFAGCSKEPVGDPPTVNGQDYFNASVTQVNDNFILAEVTENVSGALAVGTEVSVSRNNISSEEFPELVVGDFIRVVYAGEILEKDPPGFQQIISVFKLNEEGVVLENADGERIDLPDADDEGFPNWGLTLSVKNVTESGLTLICTQSGGELTGEMQTGSDYKLIVLKEAWEDVPTIIEGYGWNAIAYMIPKEGSTEFEINWEWLYGKLPAGTYRIIKGFTDFRESGDFDTETYWAEFEIK
;
A
#
# COMPACT_ATOMS: atom_id res chain seq x y z
N MET A 1 -29.72 79.79 19.95
CA MET A 1 -28.50 79.05 20.19
C MET A 1 -28.68 77.63 19.62
N ARG A 2 -28.24 77.38 18.42
CA ARG A 2 -28.39 76.07 17.68
C ARG A 2 -27.06 75.37 17.76
N LYS A 3 -27.03 74.22 18.47
CA LYS A 3 -25.86 73.33 18.52
C LYS A 3 -25.92 72.37 17.33
N TRP A 4 -24.91 72.43 16.48
CA TRP A 4 -24.70 71.53 15.39
C TRP A 4 -23.89 70.30 15.92
N ILE A 5 -24.47 69.10 15.82
CA ILE A 5 -23.79 67.84 16.12
C ILE A 5 -23.29 67.30 14.76
N PHE A 6 -21.97 67.28 14.57
CA PHE A 6 -21.33 66.58 13.47
C PHE A 6 -21.27 65.08 13.79
N ALA A 7 -22.02 64.26 13.05
CA ALA A 7 -21.87 62.83 13.06
C ALA A 7 -20.71 62.46 12.17
N VAL A 8 -19.62 61.96 12.74
CA VAL A 8 -18.51 61.36 12.02
C VAL A 8 -18.88 59.90 11.70
N LEU A 9 -19.09 59.66 10.39
CA LEU A 9 -19.35 58.31 9.88
C LEU A 9 -18.01 57.60 9.70
N THR A 10 -17.65 56.73 10.65
CA THR A 10 -16.45 55.90 10.52
C THR A 10 -16.76 54.69 9.62
N LEU A 11 -16.26 54.73 8.39
CA LEU A 11 -16.35 53.63 7.43
C LEU A 11 -15.33 52.56 7.86
N VAL A 12 -15.78 51.50 8.48
CA VAL A 12 -14.94 50.30 8.75
C VAL A 12 -14.87 49.48 7.47
N ALA A 13 -13.73 49.55 6.78
CA ALA A 13 -13.43 48.65 5.69
C ALA A 13 -13.11 47.25 6.26
N ILE A 14 -14.05 46.34 6.15
CA ILE A 14 -13.80 44.92 6.42
C ILE A 14 -12.97 44.37 5.29
N VAL A 15 -11.64 44.29 5.49
CA VAL A 15 -10.76 43.53 4.62
C VAL A 15 -11.04 42.05 4.90
N GLY A 16 -11.84 41.43 4.03
CA GLY A 16 -12.03 39.99 4.04
C GLY A 16 -10.70 39.31 3.70
N PHE A 17 -10.02 38.78 4.71
CA PHE A 17 -9.00 37.77 4.49
C PHE A 17 -9.72 36.53 3.98
N ALA A 18 -9.64 36.28 2.65
CA ALA A 18 -9.87 34.97 2.10
C ALA A 18 -8.76 34.06 2.65
N GLY A 19 -8.94 33.52 3.83
CA GLY A 19 -8.16 32.41 4.34
C GLY A 19 -8.42 31.24 3.41
N CYS A 20 -7.43 30.86 2.59
CA CYS A 20 -7.39 29.51 2.08
C CYS A 20 -7.35 28.58 3.30
N SER A 21 -8.51 28.11 3.72
CA SER A 21 -8.59 26.93 4.56
C SER A 21 -8.02 25.79 3.70
N LYS A 22 -6.75 25.43 3.96
CA LYS A 22 -6.30 24.09 3.62
C LYS A 22 -7.28 23.17 4.34
N GLU A 23 -8.07 22.44 3.58
CA GLU A 23 -8.79 21.31 4.15
C GLU A 23 -7.76 20.47 4.91
N PRO A 24 -8.08 19.98 6.12
CA PRO A 24 -7.18 19.06 6.80
C PRO A 24 -6.98 17.90 5.82
N VAL A 25 -5.73 17.69 5.40
CA VAL A 25 -5.34 16.48 4.69
C VAL A 25 -5.81 15.35 5.60
N GLY A 26 -6.81 14.58 5.15
CA GLY A 26 -7.29 13.43 5.91
C GLY A 26 -6.10 12.54 6.24
N ASP A 27 -6.18 11.83 7.37
CA ASP A 27 -5.16 10.87 7.73
C ASP A 27 -4.84 10.01 6.52
N PRO A 28 -3.55 9.84 6.18
CA PRO A 28 -3.17 9.03 5.03
C PRO A 28 -3.79 7.64 5.16
N PRO A 29 -4.29 7.04 4.07
CA PRO A 29 -4.89 5.72 4.13
C PRO A 29 -3.85 4.73 4.65
N THR A 30 -4.02 4.24 5.85
CA THR A 30 -3.23 3.15 6.42
C THR A 30 -3.73 1.83 5.85
N VAL A 31 -2.92 1.23 5.06
CA VAL A 31 -3.23 -0.05 4.39
C VAL A 31 -2.45 -1.14 5.06
N ASN A 32 -3.08 -2.04 5.79
CA ASN A 32 -2.32 -2.93 6.67
C ASN A 32 -1.16 -2.17 7.34
N GLY A 33 -1.34 -0.86 7.52
CA GLY A 33 -0.26 0.05 7.85
C GLY A 33 0.85 0.18 6.80
N GLN A 34 0.61 -0.11 5.52
CA GLN A 34 1.58 0.11 4.45
C GLN A 34 1.53 1.55 3.96
N ASP A 35 2.68 2.19 3.94
CA ASP A 35 2.87 3.54 3.46
C ASP A 35 4.21 3.62 2.72
N TYR A 36 4.49 4.71 2.02
CA TYR A 36 5.75 4.86 1.33
C TYR A 36 6.27 6.29 1.35
N PHE A 37 7.57 6.43 1.15
CA PHE A 37 8.25 7.70 0.90
C PHE A 37 9.36 7.49 -0.13
N ASN A 38 9.76 8.57 -0.79
CA ASN A 38 10.94 8.60 -1.62
C ASN A 38 12.08 9.28 -0.86
N ALA A 39 13.30 8.82 -1.08
CA ALA A 39 14.48 9.32 -0.38
C ALA A 39 15.74 9.23 -1.25
N SER A 40 16.76 10.00 -0.90
CA SER A 40 18.11 9.87 -1.45
C SER A 40 19.01 9.15 -0.45
N VAL A 41 19.74 8.14 -0.89
CA VAL A 41 20.65 7.36 -0.05
C VAL A 41 21.83 8.22 0.38
N THR A 42 22.02 8.40 1.70
CA THR A 42 23.13 9.17 2.28
C THR A 42 24.25 8.27 2.80
N GLN A 43 23.95 7.03 3.19
CA GLN A 43 24.94 6.05 3.64
C GLN A 43 24.46 4.62 3.39
N VAL A 44 25.38 3.74 3.00
CA VAL A 44 25.12 2.30 2.81
C VAL A 44 25.98 1.51 3.82
N ASN A 45 25.31 0.65 4.61
CA ASN A 45 25.94 -0.30 5.52
C ASN A 45 25.42 -1.72 5.25
N ASP A 46 26.06 -2.72 5.84
CA ASP A 46 25.70 -4.13 5.64
C ASP A 46 24.26 -4.44 6.10
N ASN A 47 23.81 -3.83 7.20
CA ASN A 47 22.53 -4.15 7.86
C ASN A 47 21.44 -3.07 7.68
N PHE A 48 21.81 -1.88 7.23
CA PHE A 48 20.88 -0.76 7.03
C PHE A 48 21.45 0.26 6.06
N ILE A 49 20.58 1.09 5.51
CA ILE A 49 20.96 2.31 4.81
C ILE A 49 20.46 3.53 5.58
N LEU A 50 21.16 4.66 5.45
CA LEU A 50 20.60 5.97 5.79
C LEU A 50 20.16 6.66 4.51
N ALA A 51 19.03 7.33 4.58
CA ALA A 51 18.47 8.04 3.45
C ALA A 51 17.75 9.32 3.91
N GLU A 52 17.87 10.39 3.14
CA GLU A 52 17.17 11.65 3.36
C GLU A 52 15.85 11.66 2.57
N VAL A 53 14.74 11.85 3.25
CA VAL A 53 13.39 11.89 2.65
C VAL A 53 13.31 13.04 1.64
N THR A 54 13.01 12.74 0.39
CA THR A 54 12.83 13.72 -0.70
C THR A 54 11.37 13.97 -1.01
N GLU A 55 10.50 12.99 -0.78
CA GLU A 55 9.06 13.09 -0.96
C GLU A 55 8.37 12.14 0.01
N ASN A 56 7.30 12.60 0.64
CA ASN A 56 6.47 11.80 1.52
C ASN A 56 4.99 12.04 1.24
N VAL A 57 4.33 11.03 0.72
CA VAL A 57 2.92 11.09 0.32
C VAL A 57 2.00 11.09 1.54
N SER A 58 2.36 10.35 2.59
CA SER A 58 1.55 10.22 3.82
C SER A 58 1.64 11.44 4.75
N GLY A 59 2.68 12.25 4.62
CA GLY A 59 2.94 13.37 5.52
C GLY A 59 3.49 12.96 6.91
N ALA A 60 3.72 11.67 7.16
CA ALA A 60 4.23 11.17 8.44
C ALA A 60 5.71 11.53 8.69
N LEU A 61 6.46 11.78 7.62
CA LEU A 61 7.87 12.20 7.65
C LEU A 61 8.02 13.58 6.99
N ALA A 62 8.81 14.45 7.54
CA ALA A 62 9.14 15.71 6.88
C ALA A 62 10.22 15.48 5.79
N VAL A 63 10.09 16.17 4.66
CA VAL A 63 11.16 16.23 3.65
C VAL A 63 12.44 16.79 4.29
N GLY A 64 13.58 16.17 4.00
CA GLY A 64 14.86 16.47 4.62
C GLY A 64 15.14 15.69 5.91
N THR A 65 14.21 14.85 6.37
CA THR A 65 14.47 13.95 7.52
C THR A 65 15.39 12.82 7.08
N GLU A 66 16.49 12.60 7.80
CA GLU A 66 17.31 11.39 7.64
C GLU A 66 16.62 10.23 8.35
N VAL A 67 16.50 9.08 7.69
CA VAL A 67 15.86 7.86 8.19
C VAL A 67 16.79 6.66 8.07
N SER A 68 16.57 5.67 8.94
CA SER A 68 17.29 4.40 8.92
C SER A 68 16.40 3.28 8.38
N VAL A 69 16.75 2.72 7.23
CA VAL A 69 16.05 1.63 6.55
C VAL A 69 16.81 0.33 6.79
N SER A 70 16.21 -0.59 7.55
CA SER A 70 16.83 -1.89 7.88
C SER A 70 16.76 -2.84 6.70
N ARG A 71 17.83 -3.62 6.46
CA ARG A 71 17.91 -4.69 5.47
C ARG A 71 17.53 -6.07 6.04
N ASN A 72 17.38 -6.19 7.35
CA ASN A 72 17.33 -7.50 8.03
C ASN A 72 16.04 -8.31 7.78
N ASN A 73 14.99 -7.67 7.26
CA ASN A 73 13.68 -8.30 7.05
C ASN A 73 13.30 -8.40 5.56
N ILE A 74 14.22 -8.08 4.68
CA ILE A 74 14.03 -8.15 3.23
C ILE A 74 15.04 -9.17 2.70
N SER A 75 14.62 -10.06 1.79
CA SER A 75 15.53 -10.97 1.11
C SER A 75 16.67 -10.21 0.44
N SER A 76 17.89 -10.74 0.51
CA SER A 76 19.03 -10.10 -0.15
C SER A 76 18.91 -10.06 -1.66
N GLU A 77 18.08 -10.94 -2.25
CA GLU A 77 17.79 -10.96 -3.68
C GLU A 77 16.75 -9.91 -4.07
N GLU A 78 15.94 -9.46 -3.12
CA GLU A 78 14.89 -8.43 -3.29
C GLU A 78 15.36 -7.03 -2.89
N PHE A 79 16.49 -6.91 -2.20
CA PHE A 79 17.04 -5.61 -1.83
C PHE A 79 17.98 -5.12 -2.94
N PRO A 80 17.71 -3.96 -3.56
CA PRO A 80 18.51 -3.47 -4.68
C PRO A 80 19.95 -3.15 -4.25
N GLU A 81 20.90 -3.29 -5.18
CA GLU A 81 22.26 -2.77 -4.99
C GLU A 81 22.22 -1.24 -5.00
N LEU A 82 22.54 -0.63 -3.86
CA LEU A 82 22.47 0.80 -3.65
C LEU A 82 23.86 1.40 -3.40
N VAL A 83 24.03 2.61 -3.92
CA VAL A 83 25.18 3.48 -3.62
C VAL A 83 24.70 4.82 -3.08
N VAL A 84 25.59 5.56 -2.42
CA VAL A 84 25.30 6.92 -1.95
C VAL A 84 24.93 7.81 -3.14
N GLY A 85 23.81 8.53 -3.02
CA GLY A 85 23.25 9.37 -4.05
C GLY A 85 22.13 8.72 -4.88
N ASP A 86 21.91 7.40 -4.74
CA ASP A 86 20.76 6.75 -5.37
C ASP A 86 19.45 7.30 -4.81
N PHE A 87 18.45 7.42 -5.67
CA PHE A 87 17.07 7.70 -5.26
C PHE A 87 16.34 6.37 -5.06
N ILE A 88 15.57 6.29 -3.98
CA ILE A 88 14.85 5.09 -3.60
C ILE A 88 13.40 5.40 -3.20
N ARG A 89 12.51 4.43 -3.39
CA ARG A 89 11.21 4.36 -2.74
C ARG A 89 11.25 3.29 -1.66
N VAL A 90 10.84 3.66 -0.47
CA VAL A 90 10.75 2.73 0.67
C VAL A 90 9.28 2.53 1.00
N VAL A 91 8.81 1.30 0.93
CA VAL A 91 7.47 0.88 1.37
C VAL A 91 7.60 0.26 2.75
N TYR A 92 6.82 0.73 3.71
CA TYR A 92 6.90 0.28 5.10
C TYR A 92 5.50 0.03 5.67
N ALA A 93 5.44 -0.69 6.80
CA ALA A 93 4.21 -0.97 7.54
C ALA A 93 4.41 -0.68 9.03
N GLY A 94 3.30 -0.41 9.72
CA GLY A 94 3.28 -0.15 11.14
C GLY A 94 3.86 1.22 11.51
N GLU A 95 4.37 1.33 12.74
CA GLU A 95 4.79 2.59 13.32
C GLU A 95 6.19 3.02 12.85
N ILE A 96 6.38 4.33 12.73
CA ILE A 96 7.70 4.95 12.64
C ILE A 96 8.31 4.94 14.05
N LEU A 97 9.47 4.32 14.20
CA LEU A 97 10.13 4.17 15.49
C LEU A 97 10.80 5.46 15.90
N GLU A 98 10.49 5.93 17.12
CA GLU A 98 11.13 7.11 17.74
C GLU A 98 12.56 6.79 18.17
N LYS A 99 13.48 6.84 17.22
CA LYS A 99 14.93 6.75 17.42
C LYS A 99 15.64 7.80 16.58
N ASP A 100 16.93 7.97 16.72
CA ASP A 100 17.74 8.94 15.97
C ASP A 100 18.84 8.20 15.16
N PRO A 101 18.76 8.18 13.82
CA PRO A 101 17.64 8.63 13.00
C PRO A 101 16.40 7.72 13.13
N PRO A 102 15.18 8.23 12.81
CA PRO A 102 13.96 7.44 12.81
C PRO A 102 14.08 6.17 11.97
N GLY A 103 13.40 5.12 12.39
CA GLY A 103 13.34 3.86 11.64
C GLY A 103 11.90 3.38 11.53
N PHE A 104 11.71 2.16 11.08
CA PHE A 104 10.41 1.61 10.77
C PHE A 104 10.23 0.28 11.50
N GLN A 105 9.01 0.02 11.95
CA GLN A 105 8.65 -1.25 12.57
C GLN A 105 8.88 -2.40 11.57
N GLN A 106 8.50 -2.16 10.31
CA GLN A 106 8.68 -3.12 9.23
C GLN A 106 8.96 -2.39 7.92
N ILE A 107 9.98 -2.83 7.19
CA ILE A 107 10.20 -2.47 5.78
C ILE A 107 9.62 -3.58 4.93
N ILE A 108 8.79 -3.24 3.95
CA ILE A 108 8.17 -4.17 3.02
C ILE A 108 9.03 -4.33 1.78
N SER A 109 9.41 -3.20 1.16
CA SER A 109 10.20 -3.20 -0.07
C SER A 109 11.01 -1.92 -0.20
N VAL A 110 12.12 -2.00 -0.92
CA VAL A 110 12.94 -0.86 -1.31
C VAL A 110 13.19 -0.94 -2.82
N PHE A 111 12.88 0.14 -3.53
CA PHE A 111 13.05 0.24 -4.98
C PHE A 111 14.04 1.33 -5.31
N LYS A 112 14.87 1.09 -6.34
CA LYS A 112 15.74 2.12 -6.91
C LYS A 112 14.95 2.94 -7.93
N LEU A 113 15.07 4.27 -7.86
CA LEU A 113 14.41 5.23 -8.75
C LEU A 113 15.42 5.83 -9.73
N ASN A 114 14.94 6.25 -10.91
CA ASN A 114 15.67 7.16 -11.77
C ASN A 114 15.52 8.63 -11.30
N GLU A 115 16.17 9.56 -11.99
CA GLU A 115 16.11 10.98 -11.66
C GLU A 115 14.69 11.59 -11.79
N GLU A 116 13.78 10.90 -12.50
CA GLU A 116 12.38 11.31 -12.72
C GLU A 116 11.44 10.68 -11.66
N GLY A 117 11.98 9.91 -10.71
CA GLY A 117 11.20 9.24 -9.66
C GLY A 117 10.50 7.96 -10.14
N VAL A 118 10.87 7.45 -11.32
CA VAL A 118 10.38 6.17 -11.87
C VAL A 118 11.29 5.05 -11.43
N VAL A 119 10.73 3.90 -11.06
CA VAL A 119 11.50 2.73 -10.61
C VAL A 119 12.29 2.13 -11.78
N LEU A 120 13.58 1.84 -11.54
CA LEU A 120 14.47 1.16 -12.48
C LEU A 120 14.29 -0.36 -12.37
N GLU A 121 14.15 -0.99 -13.54
CA GLU A 121 13.73 -2.38 -13.76
C GLU A 121 14.52 -3.48 -13.03
N ASN A 122 13.80 -4.53 -12.63
CA ASN A 122 13.95 -5.95 -13.07
C ASN A 122 12.93 -6.86 -12.41
N ALA A 123 12.12 -7.58 -13.13
CA ALA A 123 11.80 -9.00 -12.95
C ALA A 123 10.70 -9.48 -13.90
N ASP A 124 10.89 -10.67 -14.39
CA ASP A 124 9.95 -11.43 -15.23
C ASP A 124 8.64 -11.67 -14.45
N GLY A 125 7.57 -11.01 -14.89
CA GLY A 125 6.22 -11.27 -14.40
C GLY A 125 5.72 -12.62 -14.92
N GLU A 126 5.66 -13.61 -14.06
CA GLU A 126 4.98 -14.86 -14.34
C GLU A 126 3.47 -14.62 -14.42
N ARG A 127 2.86 -15.01 -15.55
CA ARG A 127 1.43 -14.88 -15.78
C ARG A 127 0.69 -15.87 -14.89
N ILE A 128 -0.09 -15.39 -13.94
CA ILE A 128 -1.00 -16.24 -13.17
C ILE A 128 -2.17 -16.60 -14.10
N ASP A 129 -2.26 -17.86 -14.53
CA ASP A 129 -3.45 -18.37 -15.18
C ASP A 129 -4.55 -18.46 -14.11
N LEU A 130 -5.54 -17.56 -14.24
CA LEU A 130 -6.71 -17.60 -13.38
C LEU A 130 -7.60 -18.75 -13.84
N PRO A 131 -8.10 -19.58 -12.90
CA PRO A 131 -9.15 -20.50 -13.21
C PRO A 131 -10.38 -19.74 -13.69
N ASP A 132 -11.04 -20.26 -14.73
CA ASP A 132 -12.31 -19.71 -15.21
C ASP A 132 -13.33 -19.72 -14.08
N ALA A 133 -14.17 -18.70 -14.00
CA ALA A 133 -15.18 -18.53 -12.93
C ALA A 133 -16.18 -19.70 -12.82
N ASP A 134 -16.19 -20.58 -13.79
CA ASP A 134 -17.05 -21.76 -13.91
C ASP A 134 -16.34 -23.08 -13.54
N ASP A 135 -15.09 -23.02 -13.05
CA ASP A 135 -14.35 -24.22 -12.68
C ASP A 135 -14.82 -24.72 -11.30
N GLU A 136 -15.58 -25.80 -11.30
CA GLU A 136 -16.13 -26.45 -10.08
C GLU A 136 -15.03 -27.12 -9.22
N GLY A 137 -13.76 -26.79 -9.46
CA GLY A 137 -12.59 -27.47 -8.92
C GLY A 137 -11.88 -26.81 -7.75
N PHE A 138 -12.37 -25.69 -7.19
CA PHE A 138 -11.74 -25.12 -6.01
C PHE A 138 -11.94 -26.03 -4.79
N PRO A 139 -10.88 -26.32 -4.02
CA PRO A 139 -11.07 -26.97 -2.74
C PRO A 139 -11.99 -26.11 -1.88
N ASN A 140 -13.03 -26.72 -1.32
CA ASN A 140 -13.99 -26.03 -0.48
C ASN A 140 -13.39 -25.75 0.90
N TRP A 141 -12.54 -24.73 0.99
CA TRP A 141 -11.99 -24.29 2.28
C TRP A 141 -12.95 -23.40 3.08
N GLY A 142 -14.16 -23.17 2.57
CA GLY A 142 -15.12 -22.26 3.19
C GLY A 142 -14.68 -20.80 3.17
N LEU A 143 -13.75 -20.43 2.29
CA LEU A 143 -13.25 -19.06 2.17
C LEU A 143 -14.16 -18.24 1.23
N THR A 144 -14.55 -17.07 1.70
CA THR A 144 -15.27 -16.05 0.92
C THR A 144 -14.54 -14.72 1.00
N LEU A 145 -14.35 -14.08 -0.14
CA LEU A 145 -13.78 -12.74 -0.23
C LEU A 145 -14.89 -11.73 -0.54
N SER A 146 -14.87 -10.61 0.17
CA SER A 146 -15.71 -9.44 -0.13
C SER A 146 -14.94 -8.16 0.07
N VAL A 147 -15.45 -7.05 -0.48
CA VAL A 147 -14.76 -5.76 -0.44
C VAL A 147 -15.65 -4.66 0.11
N LYS A 148 -15.05 -3.67 0.75
CA LYS A 148 -15.69 -2.41 1.16
C LYS A 148 -14.73 -1.23 1.01
N ASN A 149 -15.23 -0.01 1.17
CA ASN A 149 -14.43 1.22 1.14
C ASN A 149 -13.59 1.37 -0.14
N VAL A 150 -14.14 0.98 -1.28
CA VAL A 150 -13.47 1.04 -2.58
C VAL A 150 -13.22 2.48 -2.98
N THR A 151 -12.00 2.80 -3.35
CA THR A 151 -11.55 4.10 -3.85
C THR A 151 -10.69 3.90 -5.11
N GLU A 152 -10.25 4.97 -5.75
CA GLU A 152 -9.29 4.91 -6.86
C GLU A 152 -7.90 4.39 -6.44
N SER A 153 -7.57 4.44 -5.14
CA SER A 153 -6.24 4.13 -4.59
C SER A 153 -6.20 2.86 -3.74
N GLY A 154 -7.36 2.29 -3.37
CA GLY A 154 -7.39 1.14 -2.45
C GLY A 154 -8.79 0.69 -2.07
N LEU A 155 -8.85 -0.36 -1.25
CA LEU A 155 -10.07 -0.93 -0.68
C LEU A 155 -9.80 -1.63 0.65
N THR A 156 -10.86 -2.02 1.35
CA THR A 156 -10.77 -3.00 2.43
C THR A 156 -11.24 -4.36 1.91
N LEU A 157 -10.34 -5.35 1.88
CA LEU A 157 -10.64 -6.74 1.57
C LEU A 157 -11.04 -7.47 2.85
N ILE A 158 -12.17 -8.16 2.83
CA ILE A 158 -12.66 -8.98 3.95
C ILE A 158 -12.54 -10.44 3.55
N CYS A 159 -11.74 -11.20 4.27
CA CYS A 159 -11.56 -12.63 4.11
C CYS A 159 -12.34 -13.34 5.22
N THR A 160 -13.39 -14.06 4.87
CA THR A 160 -14.23 -14.82 5.83
C THR A 160 -14.08 -16.29 5.58
N GLN A 161 -13.67 -17.04 6.61
CA GLN A 161 -13.62 -18.49 6.58
C GLN A 161 -14.78 -19.03 7.42
N SER A 162 -15.61 -19.89 6.83
CA SER A 162 -16.71 -20.56 7.54
C SER A 162 -17.04 -21.90 6.87
N GLY A 163 -17.05 -22.96 7.67
CA GLY A 163 -17.25 -24.32 7.16
C GLY A 163 -16.11 -24.79 6.27
N GLY A 164 -16.46 -25.64 5.28
CA GLY A 164 -15.49 -26.18 4.32
C GLY A 164 -14.59 -27.28 4.87
N GLU A 165 -13.63 -27.70 4.06
CA GLU A 165 -12.75 -28.86 4.30
C GLU A 165 -11.30 -28.42 4.62
N LEU A 166 -11.14 -27.26 5.31
CA LEU A 166 -9.82 -26.77 5.73
C LEU A 166 -9.17 -27.76 6.70
N THR A 167 -7.96 -28.22 6.38
CA THR A 167 -7.26 -29.26 7.15
C THR A 167 -6.22 -28.71 8.12
N GLY A 168 -5.67 -27.53 7.83
CA GLY A 168 -4.68 -26.83 8.64
C GLY A 168 -5.13 -25.45 9.08
N GLU A 169 -4.19 -24.51 9.07
CA GLU A 169 -4.40 -23.10 9.40
C GLU A 169 -4.42 -22.28 8.10
N MET A 170 -5.49 -21.52 7.88
CA MET A 170 -5.58 -20.67 6.71
C MET A 170 -4.68 -19.45 6.87
N GLN A 171 -3.80 -19.27 5.90
CA GLN A 171 -2.83 -18.17 5.85
C GLN A 171 -2.88 -17.47 4.49
N THR A 172 -2.46 -16.21 4.45
CA THR A 172 -2.24 -15.45 3.22
C THR A 172 -1.05 -14.52 3.38
N GLY A 173 -0.35 -14.20 2.30
CA GLY A 173 0.72 -13.21 2.27
C GLY A 173 0.20 -11.76 2.23
N SER A 174 1.11 -10.81 2.04
CA SER A 174 0.76 -9.41 1.70
C SER A 174 0.50 -9.22 0.21
N ASP A 175 0.91 -10.17 -0.61
CA ASP A 175 0.83 -10.17 -2.06
C ASP A 175 -0.62 -10.16 -2.57
N TYR A 176 -0.82 -9.46 -3.67
CA TYR A 176 -2.06 -9.44 -4.43
C TYR A 176 -1.78 -8.99 -5.87
N LYS A 177 -2.73 -9.27 -6.75
CA LYS A 177 -2.72 -8.83 -8.14
C LYS A 177 -4.05 -8.15 -8.47
N LEU A 178 -4.02 -7.17 -9.36
CA LEU A 178 -5.23 -6.53 -9.88
C LEU A 178 -5.39 -6.85 -11.36
N ILE A 179 -6.61 -7.16 -11.75
CA ILE A 179 -7.02 -7.26 -13.15
C ILE A 179 -8.22 -6.36 -13.40
N VAL A 180 -8.37 -5.90 -14.64
CA VAL A 180 -9.44 -5.02 -15.09
C VAL A 180 -10.26 -5.68 -16.20
N LEU A 181 -11.56 -5.54 -16.15
CA LEU A 181 -12.45 -5.98 -17.21
C LEU A 181 -12.49 -4.93 -18.32
N LYS A 182 -12.01 -5.31 -19.52
CA LYS A 182 -12.19 -4.57 -20.77
C LYS A 182 -13.09 -5.40 -21.72
N GLU A 183 -12.55 -5.86 -22.84
CA GLU A 183 -13.19 -6.90 -23.68
C GLU A 183 -13.03 -8.29 -23.03
N ALA A 184 -11.97 -8.48 -22.26
CA ALA A 184 -11.67 -9.62 -21.41
C ALA A 184 -11.00 -9.13 -20.13
N TRP A 185 -10.75 -10.04 -19.18
CA TRP A 185 -9.94 -9.73 -18.01
C TRP A 185 -8.47 -9.57 -18.43
N GLU A 186 -7.88 -8.45 -18.10
CA GLU A 186 -6.48 -8.11 -18.39
C GLU A 186 -5.77 -7.67 -17.12
N ASP A 187 -4.45 -7.91 -17.06
CA ASP A 187 -3.62 -7.43 -15.97
C ASP A 187 -3.64 -5.91 -15.91
N VAL A 188 -3.79 -5.36 -14.73
CA VAL A 188 -3.50 -3.93 -14.50
C VAL A 188 -1.98 -3.79 -14.50
N PRO A 189 -1.40 -2.97 -15.39
CA PRO A 189 0.04 -2.78 -15.40
C PRO A 189 0.50 -2.11 -14.13
N THR A 190 1.58 -2.60 -13.55
CA THR A 190 2.24 -1.92 -12.43
C THR A 190 2.98 -0.69 -12.92
N ILE A 191 3.01 0.37 -12.10
CA ILE A 191 3.83 1.57 -12.34
C ILE A 191 5.26 1.40 -11.82
N ILE A 192 5.53 0.24 -11.23
CA ILE A 192 6.80 -0.13 -10.60
C ILE A 192 7.16 -1.53 -11.11
N GLU A 193 8.43 -1.71 -11.47
CA GLU A 193 9.00 -3.01 -11.80
C GLU A 193 9.93 -3.46 -10.67
N GLY A 194 10.18 -4.77 -10.54
CA GLY A 194 11.10 -5.30 -9.52
C GLY A 194 10.62 -5.14 -8.07
N TYR A 195 9.32 -5.05 -7.83
CA TYR A 195 8.78 -5.03 -6.48
C TYR A 195 8.75 -6.42 -5.86
N GLY A 196 8.98 -6.49 -4.55
CA GLY A 196 8.85 -7.70 -3.75
C GLY A 196 7.75 -7.56 -2.70
N TRP A 197 7.32 -8.70 -2.18
CA TRP A 197 6.36 -8.79 -1.08
C TRP A 197 7.06 -9.31 0.17
N ASN A 198 6.61 -8.89 1.34
CA ASN A 198 7.16 -9.44 2.56
C ASN A 198 6.75 -10.92 2.75
N ALA A 199 7.57 -11.69 3.45
CA ALA A 199 7.30 -13.10 3.76
C ALA A 199 6.47 -13.28 5.04
N ILE A 200 5.53 -12.35 5.34
CA ILE A 200 4.66 -12.46 6.50
C ILE A 200 3.42 -13.26 6.14
N ALA A 201 3.13 -14.29 6.94
CA ALA A 201 1.87 -15.02 6.90
C ALA A 201 0.85 -14.37 7.83
N TYR A 202 -0.29 -13.96 7.28
CA TYR A 202 -1.43 -13.45 8.02
C TYR A 202 -2.45 -14.57 8.18
N MET A 203 -2.86 -14.79 9.42
CA MET A 203 -3.81 -15.84 9.75
C MET A 203 -5.25 -15.39 9.49
N ILE A 204 -6.04 -16.26 8.86
CA ILE A 204 -7.49 -16.12 8.79
C ILE A 204 -8.08 -17.06 9.84
N PRO A 205 -8.74 -16.55 10.89
CA PRO A 205 -9.26 -17.39 11.94
C PRO A 205 -10.36 -18.32 11.42
N LYS A 206 -10.33 -19.57 11.86
CA LYS A 206 -11.39 -20.54 11.57
C LYS A 206 -12.72 -20.03 12.12
N GLU A 207 -13.78 -20.15 11.32
CA GLU A 207 -15.11 -19.59 11.62
C GLU A 207 -15.05 -18.10 11.98
N GLY A 208 -14.24 -17.34 11.23
CA GLY A 208 -14.03 -15.92 11.50
C GLY A 208 -13.64 -15.12 10.26
N SER A 209 -13.35 -13.84 10.47
CA SER A 209 -12.99 -12.92 9.39
C SER A 209 -11.75 -12.12 9.76
N THR A 210 -10.96 -11.78 8.73
CA THR A 210 -9.85 -10.84 8.81
C THR A 210 -10.06 -9.77 7.75
N GLU A 211 -9.85 -8.51 8.12
CA GLU A 211 -9.93 -7.36 7.21
C GLU A 211 -8.52 -6.91 6.84
N PHE A 212 -8.29 -6.70 5.55
CA PHE A 212 -7.04 -6.16 5.01
C PHE A 212 -7.35 -4.82 4.35
N GLU A 213 -6.75 -3.76 4.83
CA GLU A 213 -6.75 -2.50 4.12
C GLU A 213 -5.67 -2.54 3.05
N ILE A 214 -6.05 -2.41 1.79
CA ILE A 214 -5.18 -2.52 0.64
C ILE A 214 -5.13 -1.17 -0.06
N ASN A 215 -3.92 -0.60 -0.13
CA ASN A 215 -3.63 0.57 -0.96
C ASN A 215 -2.73 0.13 -2.12
N TRP A 216 -3.20 0.28 -3.30
CA TRP A 216 -2.44 -0.08 -4.49
C TRP A 216 -1.80 1.11 -5.21
N GLU A 217 -1.99 2.35 -4.69
CA GLU A 217 -1.48 3.55 -5.36
C GLU A 217 0.04 3.50 -5.58
N TRP A 218 0.77 2.91 -4.63
CA TRP A 218 2.21 2.74 -4.73
C TRP A 218 2.65 1.79 -5.85
N LEU A 219 1.81 0.81 -6.21
CA LEU A 219 2.12 -0.27 -7.15
C LEU A 219 1.45 -0.08 -8.52
N TYR A 220 0.20 0.37 -8.53
CA TYR A 220 -0.63 0.51 -9.73
C TYR A 220 -1.00 1.96 -10.04
N GLY A 221 -0.69 2.91 -9.14
CA GLY A 221 -1.19 4.26 -9.22
C GLY A 221 -2.70 4.34 -8.93
N LYS A 222 -3.29 5.50 -9.19
CA LYS A 222 -4.73 5.69 -9.11
C LYS A 222 -5.42 5.03 -10.29
N LEU A 223 -6.36 4.16 -10.00
CA LEU A 223 -7.11 3.43 -11.02
C LEU A 223 -8.30 4.25 -11.53
N PRO A 224 -8.56 4.26 -12.86
CA PRO A 224 -9.75 4.89 -13.42
C PRO A 224 -11.02 4.14 -13.05
N ALA A 225 -12.18 4.75 -13.29
CA ALA A 225 -13.48 4.09 -13.18
C ALA A 225 -13.53 2.82 -14.04
N GLY A 226 -14.06 1.73 -13.47
CA GLY A 226 -14.07 0.43 -14.14
C GLY A 226 -14.39 -0.72 -13.20
N THR A 227 -14.49 -1.94 -13.78
CA THR A 227 -14.68 -3.19 -13.04
C THR A 227 -13.36 -3.91 -12.91
N TYR A 228 -13.02 -4.31 -11.70
CA TYR A 228 -11.74 -4.89 -11.33
C TYR A 228 -11.92 -6.16 -10.52
N ARG A 229 -10.89 -6.98 -10.47
CA ARG A 229 -10.73 -8.05 -9.48
C ARG A 229 -9.42 -7.89 -8.73
N ILE A 230 -9.48 -8.09 -7.41
CA ILE A 230 -8.30 -8.32 -6.59
C ILE A 230 -8.14 -9.82 -6.41
N ILE A 231 -6.95 -10.30 -6.72
CA ILE A 231 -6.57 -11.70 -6.72
C ILE A 231 -5.54 -11.92 -5.63
N LYS A 232 -5.68 -12.97 -4.86
CA LYS A 232 -4.85 -13.23 -3.70
C LYS A 232 -4.68 -14.72 -3.46
N GLY A 233 -3.44 -15.15 -3.14
CA GLY A 233 -3.12 -16.52 -2.74
C GLY A 233 -3.49 -16.79 -1.28
N PHE A 234 -4.00 -17.99 -1.00
CA PHE A 234 -4.27 -18.50 0.35
C PHE A 234 -3.67 -19.88 0.49
N THR A 235 -3.23 -20.20 1.68
CA THR A 235 -2.56 -21.45 2.01
C THR A 235 -3.31 -22.17 3.13
N ASP A 236 -3.63 -23.43 2.95
CA ASP A 236 -4.03 -24.38 4.01
C ASP A 236 -2.75 -24.99 4.58
N PHE A 237 -2.22 -24.38 5.63
CA PHE A 237 -0.91 -24.71 6.20
C PHE A 237 -1.04 -25.69 7.36
N ARG A 238 -0.43 -26.85 7.23
CA ARG A 238 -0.36 -27.91 8.25
C ARG A 238 0.99 -27.89 8.96
N GLU A 239 2.08 -28.00 8.19
CA GLU A 239 3.46 -27.89 8.71
C GLU A 239 4.43 -27.53 7.58
N SER A 240 5.68 -27.29 7.93
CA SER A 240 6.71 -26.96 6.94
C SER A 240 6.89 -28.07 5.91
N GLY A 241 6.60 -27.77 4.64
CA GLY A 241 6.62 -28.72 3.53
C GLY A 241 5.30 -29.50 3.34
N ASP A 242 4.29 -29.27 4.18
CA ASP A 242 2.95 -29.82 4.05
C ASP A 242 1.90 -28.69 4.07
N PHE A 243 1.56 -28.19 2.89
CA PHE A 243 0.57 -27.15 2.69
C PHE A 243 0.01 -27.22 1.26
N ASP A 244 -1.21 -26.73 1.08
CA ASP A 244 -1.82 -26.49 -0.22
C ASP A 244 -2.04 -24.99 -0.41
N THR A 245 -1.92 -24.51 -1.64
CA THR A 245 -2.12 -23.09 -1.95
C THR A 245 -3.13 -22.94 -3.07
N GLU A 246 -4.09 -22.04 -2.89
CA GLU A 246 -5.13 -21.73 -3.86
C GLU A 246 -5.30 -20.22 -4.02
N THR A 247 -5.77 -19.83 -5.19
CA THR A 247 -5.98 -18.43 -5.54
C THR A 247 -7.46 -18.09 -5.51
N TYR A 248 -7.81 -17.06 -4.76
CA TYR A 248 -9.16 -16.52 -4.66
C TYR A 248 -9.20 -15.09 -5.18
N TRP A 249 -10.39 -14.60 -5.54
CA TRP A 249 -10.56 -13.23 -6.01
C TRP A 249 -11.86 -12.61 -5.50
N ALA A 250 -11.89 -11.29 -5.46
CA ALA A 250 -13.10 -10.50 -5.23
C ALA A 250 -13.24 -9.44 -6.32
N GLU A 251 -14.47 -9.28 -6.85
CA GLU A 251 -14.80 -8.29 -7.86
C GLU A 251 -15.26 -6.98 -7.21
N PHE A 252 -14.89 -5.84 -7.81
CA PHE A 252 -15.30 -4.52 -7.33
C PHE A 252 -15.36 -3.51 -8.47
N GLU A 253 -16.08 -2.41 -8.23
CA GLU A 253 -16.21 -1.29 -9.16
C GLU A 253 -15.61 -0.01 -8.56
N ILE A 254 -14.85 0.71 -9.37
CA ILE A 254 -14.46 2.10 -9.13
C ILE A 254 -15.37 2.99 -9.97
N LYS A 255 -15.98 4.01 -9.34
CA LYS A 255 -16.99 4.89 -9.97
C LYS A 255 -16.41 6.24 -10.33
#